data_4f7d8398ca121c3f085bd3e78bf7d879
#
_entry.id   4f7d8398ca121c3f085bd3e78bf7d879
#
_cell.length_a   1.000
_cell.length_b   1.000
_cell.length_c   1.000
_cell.angle_alpha   90.00
_cell.angle_beta   90.00
_cell.angle_gamma   90.00
#
_symmetry.space_group_name_H-M   'P 1'
#
loop_
_entity.id
_entity.type
_entity.pdbx_description
1 polymer ?
#
loop_
_entity_poly.entity_id
_entity_poly.type
_entity_poly.pdbx_seq_one_letter_code
_entity_poly.pdbx_strand_id
1 'polypeptide(L)'
;MPAPEEVSSAKTDRRHEARRLSLAVLFGWTFLSNNTDEAIEQALEALECRDVDLDMARLLIRGVTDNVDTLDDLIKTAAPEWPINQIAKVDLIALRIAVLELVILQNVPPKVAIDESIELAKEFGGDSAGKFVNGVLGTIVTNLNIKIEEGRK
;
A
#
# COMPACT_ATOMS: atom_id res chain seq x y z
N MET A 1 2.38 10.32 31.10
CA MET A 1 1.21 10.15 30.24
C MET A 1 1.46 10.83 28.89
N PRO A 2 1.30 10.11 27.81
CA PRO A 2 1.57 10.71 26.49
C PRO A 2 0.52 11.76 26.14
N ALA A 3 0.95 12.75 25.35
CA ALA A 3 0.06 13.76 24.81
C ALA A 3 -0.89 13.12 23.78
N PRO A 4 -2.07 13.73 23.54
CA PRO A 4 -2.99 13.18 22.53
C PRO A 4 -2.36 12.99 21.16
N GLU A 5 -1.46 13.87 20.76
CA GLU A 5 -0.76 13.77 19.49
C GLU A 5 0.12 12.52 19.44
N GLU A 6 0.75 12.20 20.56
CA GLU A 6 1.61 11.02 20.63
C GLU A 6 0.80 9.72 20.50
N VAL A 7 -0.39 9.69 21.12
CA VAL A 7 -1.27 8.53 21.01
C VAL A 7 -1.74 8.36 19.56
N SER A 8 -2.15 9.46 18.91
CA SER A 8 -2.58 9.43 17.52
C SER A 8 -1.44 9.02 16.61
N SER A 9 -0.22 9.52 16.85
CA SER A 9 0.97 9.17 16.09
C SER A 9 1.29 7.69 16.22
N ALA A 10 1.14 7.12 17.43
CA ALA A 10 1.40 5.70 17.66
C ALA A 10 0.45 4.81 16.85
N LYS A 11 -0.84 5.19 16.76
CA LYS A 11 -1.81 4.45 15.93
C LYS A 11 -1.46 4.55 14.46
N THR A 12 -1.07 5.73 14.01
CA THR A 12 -0.65 5.94 12.64
C THR A 12 0.58 5.10 12.31
N ASP A 13 1.54 5.06 13.23
CA ASP A 13 2.75 4.28 13.06
C ASP A 13 2.45 2.79 12.95
N ARG A 14 1.53 2.26 13.74
CA ARG A 14 1.17 0.85 13.68
C ARG A 14 0.55 0.48 12.33
N ARG A 15 -0.28 1.35 11.79
CA ARG A 15 -0.87 1.16 10.46
C ARG A 15 0.15 1.32 9.35
N HIS A 16 1.02 2.32 9.50
CA HIS A 16 2.13 2.51 8.56
C HIS A 16 3.01 1.27 8.53
N GLU A 17 3.34 0.74 9.69
CA GLU A 17 4.13 -0.50 9.80
C GLU A 17 3.40 -1.68 9.17
N ALA A 18 2.08 -1.75 9.30
CA ALA A 18 1.30 -2.80 8.65
C ALA A 18 1.45 -2.74 7.13
N ARG A 19 1.45 -1.53 6.57
CA ARG A 19 1.64 -1.36 5.13
C ARG A 19 3.05 -1.73 4.69
N ARG A 20 4.06 -1.33 5.47
CA ARG A 20 5.45 -1.72 5.20
C ARG A 20 5.61 -3.23 5.20
N LEU A 21 5.06 -3.88 6.20
CA LEU A 21 5.10 -5.33 6.34
C LEU A 21 4.40 -6.01 5.15
N SER A 22 3.23 -5.50 4.78
CA SER A 22 2.45 -6.05 3.66
C SER A 22 3.23 -5.94 2.35
N LEU A 23 3.87 -4.80 2.12
CA LEU A 23 4.68 -4.64 0.91
C LEU A 23 5.81 -5.67 0.87
N ALA A 24 6.51 -5.87 1.98
CA ALA A 24 7.61 -6.82 2.03
C ALA A 24 7.15 -8.26 1.78
N VAL A 25 6.03 -8.65 2.40
CA VAL A 25 5.48 -9.99 2.21
C VAL A 25 5.01 -10.18 0.77
N LEU A 26 4.30 -9.19 0.23
CA LEU A 26 3.79 -9.27 -1.14
C LEU A 26 4.92 -9.26 -2.17
N PHE A 27 6.00 -8.57 -1.88
CA PHE A 27 7.17 -8.60 -2.76
C PHE A 27 7.72 -10.03 -2.86
N GLY A 28 7.85 -10.73 -1.74
CA GLY A 28 8.27 -12.13 -1.71
C GLY A 28 7.26 -13.04 -2.43
N TRP A 29 5.96 -12.79 -2.26
CA TRP A 29 4.92 -13.56 -2.91
C TRP A 29 5.01 -13.47 -4.44
N THR A 30 5.45 -12.33 -4.96
CA THR A 30 5.62 -12.14 -6.40
C THR A 30 6.64 -13.14 -6.99
N PHE A 31 7.66 -13.49 -6.22
CA PHE A 31 8.75 -14.35 -6.67
C PHE A 31 8.63 -15.78 -6.15
N LEU A 32 8.10 -15.97 -4.95
CA LEU A 32 8.05 -17.26 -4.28
C LEU A 32 6.67 -17.47 -3.68
N SER A 33 6.16 -18.67 -3.82
CA SER A 33 4.89 -19.04 -3.21
C SER A 33 5.18 -19.48 -1.78
N ASN A 34 5.28 -18.54 -0.86
CA ASN A 34 5.64 -18.80 0.53
C ASN A 34 4.42 -18.94 1.43
N ASN A 35 4.61 -19.63 2.56
CA ASN A 35 3.64 -19.63 3.64
C ASN A 35 3.54 -18.20 4.20
N THR A 36 2.32 -17.69 4.27
CA THR A 36 2.09 -16.31 4.69
C THR A 36 2.58 -16.03 6.10
N ASP A 37 2.34 -16.94 7.04
CA ASP A 37 2.76 -16.72 8.43
C ASP A 37 4.27 -16.67 8.55
N GLU A 38 4.98 -17.57 7.88
CA GLU A 38 6.45 -17.52 7.86
C GLU A 38 6.96 -16.25 7.21
N ALA A 39 6.34 -15.84 6.11
CA ALA A 39 6.73 -14.62 5.41
C ALA A 39 6.54 -13.40 6.31
N ILE A 40 5.45 -13.36 7.07
CA ILE A 40 5.20 -12.27 8.00
C ILE A 40 6.28 -12.23 9.09
N GLU A 41 6.61 -13.38 9.68
CA GLU A 41 7.64 -13.43 10.71
C GLU A 41 9.00 -12.98 10.19
N GLN A 42 9.38 -13.44 9.01
CA GLN A 42 10.64 -13.05 8.39
C GLN A 42 10.68 -11.55 8.09
N ALA A 43 9.58 -11.02 7.59
CA ALA A 43 9.50 -9.60 7.27
C ALA A 43 9.53 -8.73 8.52
N LEU A 44 8.85 -9.16 9.60
CA LEU A 44 8.89 -8.44 10.87
C LEU A 44 10.33 -8.29 11.37
N GLU A 45 11.08 -9.37 11.29
CA GLU A 45 12.47 -9.36 11.72
C GLU A 45 13.33 -8.49 10.80
N ALA A 46 13.19 -8.68 9.49
CA ALA A 46 14.00 -7.96 8.52
C ALA A 46 13.78 -6.44 8.55
N LEU A 47 12.54 -6.01 8.77
CA LEU A 47 12.19 -4.59 8.82
C LEU A 47 12.34 -4.00 10.22
N GLU A 48 12.66 -4.84 11.20
CA GLU A 48 12.77 -4.42 12.60
C GLU A 48 11.50 -3.73 13.09
N CYS A 49 10.34 -4.24 12.65
CA CYS A 49 9.06 -3.70 13.07
C CYS A 49 8.83 -4.00 14.55
N ARG A 50 8.50 -2.96 15.32
CA ARG A 50 8.31 -3.11 16.77
C ARG A 50 6.84 -3.22 17.15
N ASP A 51 6.01 -2.41 16.53
CA ASP A 51 4.58 -2.37 16.85
C ASP A 51 3.82 -2.26 15.55
N VAL A 52 3.14 -3.34 15.19
CA VAL A 52 2.48 -3.48 13.89
C VAL A 52 1.03 -3.90 14.10
N ASP A 53 0.13 -3.30 13.35
CA ASP A 53 -1.26 -3.76 13.28
C ASP A 53 -1.30 -5.00 12.39
N LEU A 54 -1.13 -6.17 13.00
CA LEU A 54 -1.06 -7.43 12.25
C LEU A 54 -2.38 -7.80 11.58
N ASP A 55 -3.51 -7.44 12.18
CA ASP A 55 -4.80 -7.69 11.56
C ASP A 55 -4.93 -6.92 10.26
N MET A 56 -4.49 -5.66 10.26
CA MET A 56 -4.48 -4.85 9.05
C MET A 56 -3.50 -5.43 8.01
N ALA A 57 -2.31 -5.85 8.44
CA ALA A 57 -1.34 -6.44 7.53
C ALA A 57 -1.91 -7.67 6.84
N ARG A 58 -2.54 -8.58 7.59
CA ARG A 58 -3.16 -9.77 7.01
C ARG A 58 -4.29 -9.41 6.06
N LEU A 59 -5.08 -8.42 6.40
CA LEU A 59 -6.17 -7.95 5.55
C LEU A 59 -5.63 -7.42 4.21
N LEU A 60 -4.56 -6.62 4.26
CA LEU A 60 -3.95 -6.08 3.05
C LEU A 60 -3.33 -7.18 2.19
N ILE A 61 -2.59 -8.10 2.81
CA ILE A 61 -1.95 -9.20 2.09
C ILE A 61 -3.00 -10.06 1.39
N ARG A 62 -4.01 -10.50 2.14
CA ARG A 62 -5.07 -11.34 1.59
C ARG A 62 -5.86 -10.58 0.53
N GLY A 63 -6.19 -9.33 0.81
CA GLY A 63 -6.95 -8.51 -0.14
C GLY A 63 -6.25 -8.37 -1.48
N VAL A 64 -4.94 -8.14 -1.46
CA VAL A 64 -4.18 -8.03 -2.71
C VAL A 64 -4.11 -9.38 -3.43
N THR A 65 -3.77 -10.46 -2.72
CA THR A 65 -3.62 -11.76 -3.37
C THR A 65 -4.96 -12.27 -3.93
N ASP A 66 -6.06 -12.01 -3.24
CA ASP A 66 -7.38 -12.45 -3.69
C ASP A 66 -7.94 -11.61 -4.84
N ASN A 67 -7.45 -10.39 -5.04
CA ASN A 67 -8.01 -9.45 -6.00
C ASN A 67 -7.01 -8.95 -7.03
N VAL A 68 -5.89 -9.63 -7.20
CA VAL A 68 -4.79 -9.14 -8.02
C VAL A 68 -5.24 -8.78 -9.45
N ASP A 69 -6.08 -9.59 -10.07
CA ASP A 69 -6.52 -9.32 -11.43
C ASP A 69 -7.35 -8.05 -11.53
N THR A 70 -8.27 -7.86 -10.59
CA THR A 70 -9.10 -6.64 -10.56
C THR A 70 -8.23 -5.40 -10.31
N LEU A 71 -7.29 -5.50 -9.37
CA LEU A 71 -6.38 -4.39 -9.07
C LEU A 71 -5.52 -4.04 -10.27
N ASP A 72 -4.97 -5.05 -10.94
CA ASP A 72 -4.12 -4.83 -12.10
C ASP A 72 -4.89 -4.24 -13.28
N ASP A 73 -6.14 -4.63 -13.47
CA ASP A 73 -6.97 -4.03 -14.52
C ASP A 73 -7.16 -2.52 -14.31
N LEU A 74 -7.37 -2.10 -13.07
CA LEU A 74 -7.51 -0.68 -12.76
C LEU A 74 -6.19 0.06 -12.99
N ILE A 75 -5.08 -0.56 -12.64
CA ILE A 75 -3.75 0.02 -12.84
C ILE A 75 -3.45 0.14 -14.34
N LYS A 76 -3.73 -0.90 -15.11
CA LYS A 76 -3.53 -0.89 -16.57
C LYS A 76 -4.31 0.24 -17.24
N THR A 77 -5.56 0.41 -16.83
CA THR A 77 -6.41 1.45 -17.40
C THR A 77 -5.86 2.84 -17.11
N ALA A 78 -5.25 3.02 -15.94
CA ALA A 78 -4.69 4.31 -15.53
C ALA A 78 -3.33 4.60 -16.14
N ALA A 79 -2.57 3.56 -16.49
CA ALA A 79 -1.22 3.70 -17.02
C ALA A 79 -1.02 2.77 -18.23
N PRO A 80 -1.77 3.01 -19.32
CA PRO A 80 -1.75 2.10 -20.47
C PRO A 80 -0.40 2.04 -21.20
N GLU A 81 0.43 3.06 -21.05
CA GLU A 81 1.76 3.06 -21.67
C GLU A 81 2.77 2.21 -20.90
N TRP A 82 2.40 1.71 -19.71
CA TRP A 82 3.29 0.90 -18.90
C TRP A 82 2.70 -0.50 -18.70
N PRO A 83 3.14 -1.50 -19.47
CA PRO A 83 2.68 -2.88 -19.22
C PRO A 83 2.98 -3.29 -17.77
N ILE A 84 2.06 -4.05 -17.19
CA ILE A 84 2.19 -4.45 -15.76
C ILE A 84 3.54 -5.10 -15.48
N ASN A 85 4.01 -5.95 -16.39
CA ASN A 85 5.27 -6.66 -16.18
C ASN A 85 6.51 -5.77 -16.34
N GLN A 86 6.35 -4.51 -16.76
CA GLN A 86 7.43 -3.56 -16.87
C GLN A 86 7.43 -2.52 -15.77
N ILE A 87 6.39 -2.51 -14.94
CA ILE A 87 6.35 -1.63 -13.77
C ILE A 87 7.27 -2.24 -12.71
N ALA A 88 8.10 -1.41 -12.08
CA ALA A 88 8.96 -1.87 -10.99
C ALA A 88 8.14 -2.55 -9.91
N LYS A 89 8.62 -3.67 -9.37
CA LYS A 89 7.84 -4.48 -8.42
C LYS A 89 7.39 -3.70 -7.19
N VAL A 90 8.27 -2.87 -6.63
CA VAL A 90 7.92 -2.04 -5.48
C VAL A 90 6.75 -1.12 -5.82
N ASP A 91 6.84 -0.45 -6.97
CA ASP A 91 5.80 0.48 -7.41
C ASP A 91 4.48 -0.24 -7.62
N LEU A 92 4.53 -1.40 -8.26
CA LEU A 92 3.33 -2.19 -8.55
C LEU A 92 2.66 -2.64 -7.25
N ILE A 93 3.43 -3.10 -6.28
CA ILE A 93 2.87 -3.56 -5.01
C ILE A 93 2.28 -2.38 -4.24
N ALA A 94 2.99 -1.25 -4.20
CA ALA A 94 2.46 -0.05 -3.55
C ALA A 94 1.13 0.38 -4.20
N LEU A 95 1.06 0.32 -5.53
CA LEU A 95 -0.18 0.62 -6.26
C LEU A 95 -1.29 -0.37 -5.92
N ARG A 96 -0.97 -1.66 -5.88
CA ARG A 96 -1.97 -2.68 -5.54
C ARG A 96 -2.55 -2.47 -4.16
N ILE A 97 -1.71 -2.16 -3.17
CA ILE A 97 -2.17 -1.87 -1.82
C ILE A 97 -3.09 -0.65 -1.80
N ALA A 98 -2.68 0.43 -2.47
CA ALA A 98 -3.49 1.65 -2.49
C ALA A 98 -4.83 1.43 -3.17
N VAL A 99 -4.84 0.75 -4.31
CA VAL A 99 -6.09 0.50 -5.05
C VAL A 99 -7.00 -0.41 -4.23
N LEU A 100 -6.45 -1.38 -3.53
CA LEU A 100 -7.22 -2.22 -2.62
C LEU A 100 -7.92 -1.36 -1.57
N GLU A 101 -7.19 -0.45 -0.93
CA GLU A 101 -7.76 0.41 0.11
C GLU A 101 -8.77 1.41 -0.47
N LEU A 102 -8.51 1.93 -1.67
CA LEU A 102 -9.37 2.93 -2.30
C LEU A 102 -10.70 2.34 -2.81
N VAL A 103 -10.65 1.16 -3.38
CA VAL A 103 -11.76 0.63 -4.18
C VAL A 103 -12.48 -0.52 -3.48
N ILE A 104 -11.76 -1.41 -2.84
CA ILE A 104 -12.33 -2.62 -2.27
C ILE A 104 -12.61 -2.48 -0.79
N LEU A 105 -11.60 -2.14 0.01
CA LEU A 105 -11.77 -2.05 1.47
C LEU A 105 -12.51 -0.79 1.89
N GLN A 106 -12.14 0.35 1.33
CA GLN A 106 -12.76 1.64 1.64
C GLN A 106 -12.85 1.91 3.14
N ASN A 107 -11.83 1.48 3.87
CA ASN A 107 -11.81 1.57 5.34
C ASN A 107 -10.92 2.69 5.87
N VAL A 108 -10.33 3.48 4.97
CA VAL A 108 -9.57 4.67 5.33
C VAL A 108 -9.91 5.78 4.34
N PRO A 109 -9.70 7.05 4.72
CA PRO A 109 -9.92 8.13 3.75
C PRO A 109 -9.04 7.97 2.52
N PRO A 110 -9.54 8.26 1.32
CA PRO A 110 -8.74 8.12 0.10
C PRO A 110 -7.39 8.83 0.15
N LYS A 111 -7.34 10.02 0.73
CA LYS A 111 -6.07 10.74 0.85
C LYS A 111 -5.04 9.97 1.66
N VAL A 112 -5.48 9.29 2.72
CA VAL A 112 -4.57 8.49 3.54
C VAL A 112 -4.02 7.32 2.73
N ALA A 113 -4.88 6.60 1.99
CA ALA A 113 -4.43 5.48 1.16
C ALA A 113 -3.40 5.94 0.13
N ILE A 114 -3.63 7.07 -0.49
CA ILE A 114 -2.73 7.62 -1.50
C ILE A 114 -1.41 8.04 -0.89
N ASP A 115 -1.45 8.86 0.16
CA ASP A 115 -0.23 9.39 0.79
C ASP A 115 0.63 8.27 1.35
N GLU A 116 0.02 7.26 1.96
CA GLU A 116 0.77 6.13 2.51
C GLU A 116 1.42 5.29 1.41
N SER A 117 0.75 5.10 0.29
CA SER A 117 1.32 4.39 -0.84
C SER A 117 2.52 5.12 -1.43
N ILE A 118 2.43 6.44 -1.53
CA ILE A 118 3.53 7.26 -2.01
C ILE A 118 4.73 7.13 -1.06
N GLU A 119 4.49 7.16 0.23
CA GLU A 119 5.56 7.00 1.23
C GLU A 119 6.24 5.62 1.12
N LEU A 120 5.44 4.56 0.93
CA LEU A 120 5.99 3.22 0.71
C LEU A 120 6.88 3.18 -0.52
N ALA A 121 6.40 3.75 -1.62
CA ALA A 121 7.15 3.77 -2.87
C ALA A 121 8.46 4.53 -2.70
N LYS A 122 8.43 5.66 -2.00
CA LYS A 122 9.64 6.43 -1.72
C LYS A 122 10.62 5.66 -0.87
N GLU A 123 10.15 5.03 0.19
CA GLU A 123 11.01 4.32 1.12
C GLU A 123 11.73 3.15 0.44
N PHE A 124 11.01 2.37 -0.35
CA PHE A 124 11.55 1.14 -0.93
C PHE A 124 12.01 1.28 -2.38
N GLY A 125 11.58 2.31 -3.08
CA GLY A 125 11.89 2.50 -4.49
C GLY A 125 12.54 3.83 -4.85
N GLY A 126 12.56 4.79 -3.93
CA GLY A 126 13.16 6.10 -4.15
C GLY A 126 12.18 7.15 -4.65
N ASP A 127 12.69 8.36 -4.88
CA ASP A 127 11.83 9.50 -5.23
C ASP A 127 11.07 9.32 -6.54
N SER A 128 11.70 8.72 -7.54
CA SER A 128 11.04 8.52 -8.83
C SER A 128 9.87 7.55 -8.70
N ALA A 129 10.00 6.54 -7.81
CA ALA A 129 8.92 5.61 -7.54
C ALA A 129 7.72 6.34 -6.92
N GLY A 130 7.97 7.23 -5.96
CA GLY A 130 6.91 8.02 -5.35
C GLY A 130 6.17 8.88 -6.36
N LYS A 131 6.90 9.50 -7.28
CA LYS A 131 6.29 10.33 -8.33
C LYS A 131 5.44 9.49 -9.29
N PHE A 132 5.93 8.34 -9.69
CA PHE A 132 5.20 7.45 -10.58
C PHE A 132 3.89 6.98 -9.91
N VAL A 133 3.98 6.51 -8.68
CA VAL A 133 2.82 6.05 -7.93
C VAL A 133 1.80 7.17 -7.77
N ASN A 134 2.26 8.38 -7.42
CA ASN A 134 1.37 9.53 -7.28
C ASN A 134 0.60 9.79 -8.59
N GLY A 135 1.31 9.78 -9.73
CA GLY A 135 0.68 10.01 -11.02
C GLY A 135 -0.38 8.98 -11.38
N VAL A 136 -0.07 7.71 -11.18
CA VAL A 136 -1.01 6.63 -11.48
C VAL A 136 -2.23 6.71 -10.57
N LEU A 137 -2.04 6.93 -9.27
CA LEU A 137 -3.16 7.03 -8.33
C LEU A 137 -4.03 8.24 -8.62
N GLY A 138 -3.43 9.35 -9.03
CA GLY A 138 -4.20 10.53 -9.45
C GLY A 138 -5.12 10.22 -10.61
N THR A 139 -4.63 9.46 -11.59
CA THR A 139 -5.44 9.04 -12.72
C THR A 139 -6.56 8.08 -12.31
N ILE A 140 -6.27 7.13 -11.43
CA ILE A 140 -7.28 6.19 -10.93
C ILE A 140 -8.40 6.96 -10.22
N VAL A 141 -8.04 7.90 -9.35
CA VAL A 141 -9.01 8.71 -8.63
C VAL A 141 -9.90 9.47 -9.59
N THR A 142 -9.32 10.05 -10.63
CA THR A 142 -10.08 10.78 -11.66
C THR A 142 -10.98 9.83 -12.42
N ASN A 143 -10.47 8.70 -12.88
CA ASN A 143 -11.23 7.73 -13.68
C ASN A 143 -12.45 7.20 -12.92
N LEU A 144 -12.31 7.00 -11.62
CA LEU A 144 -13.35 6.41 -10.79
C LEU A 144 -14.19 7.44 -10.05
N ASN A 145 -13.92 8.72 -10.27
CA ASN A 145 -14.63 9.83 -9.59
C ASN A 145 -14.57 9.71 -8.07
N ILE A 146 -13.43 9.28 -7.55
CA ILE A 146 -13.22 9.20 -6.11
C ILE A 146 -12.97 10.61 -5.58
N LYS A 147 -13.73 11.03 -4.59
CA LYS A 147 -13.57 12.35 -3.99
C LYS A 147 -12.44 12.33 -2.98
N ILE A 148 -11.51 13.24 -3.13
CA ILE A 148 -10.43 13.44 -2.18
C ILE A 148 -10.80 14.66 -1.35
N GLU A 149 -11.11 14.45 -0.07
CA GLU A 149 -11.38 15.56 0.81
C GLU A 149 -10.06 16.16 1.26
N GLU A 150 -9.87 17.43 0.91
CA GLU A 150 -8.74 18.18 1.44
C GLU A 150 -8.94 18.33 2.94
N GLY A 151 -7.86 18.51 3.69
CA GLY A 151 -7.95 18.60 5.14
C GLY A 151 -9.06 19.54 5.60
N ARG A 152 -9.72 19.16 6.68
CA ARG A 152 -10.79 20.00 7.23
C ARG A 152 -10.22 21.32 7.72
N LYS A 153 -10.91 22.35 7.39
CA LYS A 153 -10.51 23.69 7.78
C LYS A 153 -11.13 24.08 9.09
#